data_07c07b81115e2cd9a5902d9b159ebe8f
#
_entry.id   07c07b81115e2cd9a5902d9b159ebe8f
#
_cell.length_a   1.000
_cell.length_b   1.000
_cell.length_c   1.000
_cell.angle_alpha   90.00
_cell.angle_beta   90.00
_cell.angle_gamma   90.00
#
_symmetry.space_group_name_H-M   'P 1'
#
loop_
_entity.id
_entity.type
_entity.pdbx_description
1 polymer ?
#
loop_
_entity_poly.entity_id
_entity_poly.type
_entity_poly.pdbx_seq_one_letter_code
_entity_poly.pdbx_strand_id
1 'polypeptide(L)'
;MKYTAQDFKSNQEVRWCPGCGDHAVLASLQRALPEVSEALGYNKERYVFVSGIGCSSRLPYYMNTYGFHSIHGRATAISTGMKVANPNLTIWQATGDGDALAIGGNHFIHAIRRNIDINIVLFNNQIYGLTKGQYSPTSKLGMVTKTSPYGTVEHPFNPGSLVLGARGTFFARSLDSELKLNQEILLASAKHDGTSVTEMLVNCMIFNDGAHATLSDREHRADRTIVLRHGEPMIYGKNRDKGLILDGMKIKSVTIGENGITEKDLLVHDAHDPNIGIHSMLVDMKYPELPVALGVIRDVADKTYDDNVRDQVIDVQEHSPIHSMDELLRSGATWEVK
;
A
#
# COMPACT_ATOMS: atom_id res chain seq x y z
N MET A 1 -12.13 9.35 -23.00
CA MET A 1 -11.75 8.13 -23.77
C MET A 1 -12.01 6.94 -22.86
N LYS A 2 -12.67 5.88 -23.31
CA LYS A 2 -12.95 4.74 -22.43
C LYS A 2 -11.83 3.70 -22.64
N TYR A 3 -10.96 3.55 -21.64
CA TYR A 3 -9.90 2.55 -21.66
C TYR A 3 -10.42 1.16 -21.27
N THR A 4 -9.68 0.15 -21.67
CA THR A 4 -9.83 -1.26 -21.29
C THR A 4 -8.56 -1.74 -20.59
N ALA A 5 -8.59 -2.89 -19.95
CA ALA A 5 -7.39 -3.49 -19.34
C ALA A 5 -6.26 -3.72 -20.37
N GLN A 6 -6.61 -3.96 -21.63
CA GLN A 6 -5.64 -4.17 -22.71
C GLN A 6 -4.83 -2.90 -23.03
N ASP A 7 -5.41 -1.71 -22.86
CA ASP A 7 -4.73 -0.44 -23.10
C ASP A 7 -3.59 -0.18 -22.10
N PHE A 8 -3.66 -0.82 -20.93
CA PHE A 8 -2.65 -0.75 -19.87
C PHE A 8 -1.64 -1.90 -19.89
N LYS A 9 -1.79 -2.85 -20.83
CA LYS A 9 -0.88 -3.98 -20.98
C LYS A 9 0.23 -3.65 -21.96
N SER A 10 1.50 -3.78 -21.55
CA SER A 10 2.65 -3.63 -22.45
C SER A 10 2.78 -4.85 -23.39
N ASN A 11 3.65 -4.71 -24.40
CA ASN A 11 4.02 -5.81 -25.30
C ASN A 11 5.15 -6.70 -24.75
N GLN A 12 5.58 -6.47 -23.51
CA GLN A 12 6.67 -7.23 -22.91
C GLN A 12 6.18 -8.57 -22.34
N GLU A 13 6.97 -9.61 -22.55
CA GLU A 13 6.73 -10.92 -21.94
C GLU A 13 6.97 -10.87 -20.43
N VAL A 14 6.00 -11.34 -19.66
CA VAL A 14 6.11 -11.39 -18.19
C VAL A 14 7.10 -12.48 -17.79
N ARG A 15 8.13 -12.11 -17.04
CA ARG A 15 9.28 -12.96 -16.64
C ARG A 15 9.19 -13.49 -15.20
N TRP A 16 8.07 -13.33 -14.53
CA TRP A 16 7.84 -13.95 -13.23
C TRP A 16 7.66 -15.46 -13.35
N CYS A 17 7.95 -16.16 -12.27
CA CYS A 17 7.79 -17.62 -12.20
C CYS A 17 6.32 -18.02 -12.48
N PRO A 18 6.07 -19.15 -13.15
CA PRO A 18 4.72 -19.69 -13.26
C PRO A 18 4.09 -19.90 -11.87
N GLY A 19 2.86 -19.42 -11.67
CA GLY A 19 2.15 -19.50 -10.39
C GLY A 19 2.55 -18.43 -9.35
N CYS A 20 3.46 -17.52 -9.66
CA CYS A 20 3.77 -16.38 -8.79
C CYS A 20 2.55 -15.46 -8.66
N GLY A 21 2.24 -15.04 -7.43
CA GLY A 21 1.12 -14.14 -7.15
C GLY A 21 1.25 -12.74 -7.76
N ASP A 22 2.47 -12.31 -8.13
CA ASP A 22 2.71 -11.03 -8.81
C ASP A 22 1.91 -10.91 -10.12
N HIS A 23 1.64 -12.03 -10.82
CA HIS A 23 0.76 -12.05 -12.00
C HIS A 23 -0.66 -11.59 -11.70
N ALA A 24 -1.20 -11.99 -10.56
CA ALA A 24 -2.55 -11.63 -10.15
C ALA A 24 -2.64 -10.14 -9.76
N VAL A 25 -1.63 -9.61 -9.09
CA VAL A 25 -1.55 -8.17 -8.77
C VAL A 25 -1.43 -7.32 -10.04
N LEU A 26 -0.59 -7.73 -11.00
CA LEU A 26 -0.50 -7.07 -12.32
C LEU A 26 -1.86 -7.05 -13.02
N ALA A 27 -2.54 -8.21 -13.07
CA ALA A 27 -3.86 -8.30 -13.68
C ALA A 27 -4.90 -7.42 -12.98
N SER A 28 -4.82 -7.30 -11.64
CA SER A 28 -5.69 -6.43 -10.85
C SER A 28 -5.46 -4.95 -11.17
N LEU A 29 -4.20 -4.50 -11.27
CA LEU A 29 -3.84 -3.14 -11.67
C LEU A 29 -4.33 -2.82 -13.08
N GLN A 30 -4.03 -3.69 -14.05
CA GLN A 30 -4.46 -3.50 -15.44
C GLN A 30 -5.99 -3.40 -15.58
N ARG A 31 -6.75 -4.07 -14.72
CA ARG A 31 -8.23 -4.00 -14.70
C ARG A 31 -8.76 -2.81 -13.91
N ALA A 32 -8.07 -2.37 -12.85
CA ALA A 32 -8.50 -1.23 -12.04
C ALA A 32 -8.26 0.11 -12.76
N LEU A 33 -7.16 0.27 -13.51
CA LEU A 33 -6.79 1.55 -14.12
C LEU A 33 -7.82 2.12 -15.11
N PRO A 34 -8.56 1.34 -15.92
CA PRO A 34 -9.70 1.87 -16.69
C PRO A 34 -10.76 2.54 -15.82
N GLU A 35 -11.13 1.93 -14.70
CA GLU A 35 -12.11 2.46 -13.74
C GLU A 35 -11.56 3.70 -13.04
N VAL A 36 -10.28 3.68 -12.66
CA VAL A 36 -9.59 4.86 -12.09
C VAL A 36 -9.60 6.02 -13.09
N SER A 37 -9.28 5.74 -14.37
CA SER A 37 -9.28 6.75 -15.42
C SER A 37 -10.68 7.36 -15.64
N GLU A 38 -11.72 6.54 -15.61
CA GLU A 38 -13.11 7.01 -15.74
C GLU A 38 -13.54 7.83 -14.51
N ALA A 39 -13.23 7.34 -13.31
CA ALA A 39 -13.62 7.99 -12.05
C ALA A 39 -12.94 9.36 -11.81
N LEU A 40 -11.67 9.48 -12.20
CA LEU A 40 -10.86 10.68 -11.98
C LEU A 40 -10.72 11.57 -13.23
N GLY A 41 -11.23 11.12 -14.38
CA GLY A 41 -11.10 11.86 -15.64
C GLY A 41 -9.66 11.92 -16.17
N TYR A 42 -8.83 10.89 -15.87
CA TYR A 42 -7.42 10.90 -16.19
C TYR A 42 -7.08 10.17 -17.48
N ASN A 43 -6.19 10.76 -18.26
CA ASN A 43 -5.59 10.12 -19.41
C ASN A 43 -4.43 9.21 -18.96
N LYS A 44 -4.13 8.21 -19.80
CA LYS A 44 -3.09 7.21 -19.55
C LYS A 44 -1.69 7.84 -19.33
N GLU A 45 -1.43 8.97 -19.98
CA GLU A 45 -0.17 9.72 -19.88
C GLU A 45 0.09 10.34 -18.51
N ARG A 46 -0.92 10.37 -17.62
CA ARG A 46 -0.73 10.81 -16.22
C ARG A 46 -0.13 9.74 -15.33
N TYR A 47 -0.24 8.46 -15.71
CA TYR A 47 0.23 7.35 -14.88
C TYR A 47 1.71 7.09 -15.06
N VAL A 48 2.41 7.01 -13.93
CA VAL A 48 3.81 6.62 -13.85
C VAL A 48 3.97 5.49 -12.86
N PHE A 49 4.52 4.36 -13.29
CA PHE A 49 4.87 3.26 -12.40
C PHE A 49 6.33 3.34 -12.01
N VAL A 50 6.61 3.48 -10.72
CA VAL A 50 7.95 3.56 -10.15
C VAL A 50 8.24 2.30 -9.35
N SER A 51 9.44 1.74 -9.48
CA SER A 51 9.84 0.57 -8.71
C SER A 51 11.26 0.65 -8.18
N GLY A 52 11.53 -0.07 -7.08
CA GLY A 52 12.86 -0.34 -6.57
C GLY A 52 13.48 -1.60 -7.18
N ILE A 53 13.94 -2.54 -6.34
CA ILE A 53 14.53 -3.80 -6.78
C ILE A 53 13.86 -4.98 -6.07
N GLY A 54 13.52 -5.99 -6.84
CA GLY A 54 12.90 -7.25 -6.43
C GLY A 54 12.06 -7.83 -7.56
N CYS A 55 11.34 -8.91 -7.31
CA CYS A 55 10.45 -9.51 -8.32
C CYS A 55 9.34 -8.54 -8.71
N SER A 56 8.66 -7.94 -7.73
CA SER A 56 7.62 -6.92 -7.94
C SER A 56 8.10 -5.73 -8.75
N SER A 57 9.39 -5.39 -8.67
CA SER A 57 9.99 -4.22 -9.33
C SER A 57 10.06 -4.35 -10.86
N ARG A 58 9.74 -5.52 -11.41
CA ARG A 58 9.56 -5.70 -12.87
C ARG A 58 8.22 -5.14 -13.38
N LEU A 59 7.29 -4.78 -12.49
CA LEU A 59 5.94 -4.35 -12.86
C LEU A 59 5.92 -3.18 -13.87
N PRO A 60 6.77 -2.14 -13.78
CA PRO A 60 6.79 -1.05 -14.76
C PRO A 60 7.01 -1.53 -16.22
N TYR A 61 7.74 -2.61 -16.43
CA TYR A 61 7.94 -3.16 -17.79
C TYR A 61 6.66 -3.76 -18.39
N TYR A 62 5.72 -4.18 -17.54
CA TYR A 62 4.50 -4.87 -17.96
C TYR A 62 3.29 -3.94 -18.08
N MET A 63 3.48 -2.67 -17.70
CA MET A 63 2.47 -1.62 -17.82
C MET A 63 2.72 -0.77 -19.07
N ASN A 64 1.65 -0.49 -19.83
CA ASN A 64 1.71 0.42 -20.99
C ASN A 64 1.42 1.87 -20.55
N THR A 65 2.26 2.37 -19.65
CA THR A 65 2.28 3.72 -19.08
C THR A 65 3.72 4.21 -19.05
N TYR A 66 3.96 5.42 -18.52
CA TYR A 66 5.33 5.77 -18.13
C TYR A 66 5.80 4.88 -16.98
N GLY A 67 7.08 4.56 -16.99
CA GLY A 67 7.69 3.69 -15.97
C GLY A 67 9.11 4.11 -15.61
N PHE A 68 9.47 3.90 -14.34
CA PHE A 68 10.80 4.17 -13.84
C PHE A 68 11.25 3.03 -12.89
N HIS A 69 12.21 2.23 -13.33
CA HIS A 69 12.85 1.21 -12.52
C HIS A 69 14.10 1.80 -11.87
N SER A 70 14.11 1.90 -10.55
CA SER A 70 15.17 2.58 -9.82
C SER A 70 16.12 1.62 -9.08
N ILE A 71 16.68 2.06 -7.98
CA ILE A 71 17.63 1.34 -7.13
C ILE A 71 16.90 0.78 -5.91
N HIS A 72 17.45 -0.28 -5.33
CA HIS A 72 16.89 -0.97 -4.16
C HIS A 72 16.59 -0.01 -3.01
N GLY A 73 15.32 -0.03 -2.58
CA GLY A 73 14.78 0.82 -1.51
C GLY A 73 14.70 2.32 -1.83
N ARG A 74 14.81 2.73 -3.11
CA ARG A 74 14.81 4.16 -3.49
C ARG A 74 13.57 4.59 -4.28
N ALA A 75 12.69 3.66 -4.63
CA ALA A 75 11.45 3.99 -5.35
C ALA A 75 10.67 5.10 -4.66
N THR A 76 10.51 5.04 -3.34
CA THR A 76 9.74 6.03 -2.57
C THR A 76 10.35 7.42 -2.61
N ALA A 77 11.69 7.54 -2.54
CA ALA A 77 12.37 8.84 -2.65
C ALA A 77 12.20 9.44 -4.05
N ILE A 78 12.29 8.61 -5.09
CA ILE A 78 12.13 9.03 -6.49
C ILE A 78 10.67 9.41 -6.75
N SER A 79 9.70 8.62 -6.29
CA SER A 79 8.27 8.92 -6.39
C SER A 79 7.92 10.26 -5.73
N THR A 80 8.48 10.51 -4.54
CA THR A 80 8.33 11.79 -3.84
C THR A 80 8.85 12.95 -4.69
N GLY A 81 10.07 12.82 -5.24
CA GLY A 81 10.65 13.86 -6.10
C GLY A 81 9.83 14.10 -7.37
N MET A 82 9.34 13.04 -8.01
CA MET A 82 8.49 13.15 -9.19
C MET A 82 7.18 13.88 -8.89
N LYS A 83 6.52 13.55 -7.77
CA LYS A 83 5.26 14.18 -7.38
C LYS A 83 5.42 15.66 -7.07
N VAL A 84 6.45 16.03 -6.31
CA VAL A 84 6.76 17.45 -6.00
C VAL A 84 7.10 18.22 -7.27
N ALA A 85 7.86 17.62 -8.20
CA ALA A 85 8.24 18.28 -9.46
C ALA A 85 7.06 18.41 -10.44
N ASN A 86 6.14 17.46 -10.45
CA ASN A 86 4.94 17.49 -11.29
C ASN A 86 3.72 16.93 -10.55
N PRO A 87 2.95 17.78 -9.86
CA PRO A 87 1.76 17.38 -9.09
C PRO A 87 0.67 16.72 -9.92
N ASN A 88 0.68 16.90 -11.25
CA ASN A 88 -0.32 16.32 -12.14
C ASN A 88 -0.10 14.81 -12.41
N LEU A 89 1.02 14.24 -12.01
CA LEU A 89 1.28 12.81 -12.17
C LEU A 89 0.50 11.99 -11.13
N THR A 90 -0.03 10.86 -11.58
CA THR A 90 -0.57 9.82 -10.72
C THR A 90 0.47 8.72 -10.60
N ILE A 91 1.16 8.68 -9.47
CA ILE A 91 2.31 7.82 -9.27
C ILE A 91 1.87 6.54 -8.56
N TRP A 92 2.18 5.41 -9.18
CA TRP A 92 2.04 4.08 -8.63
C TRP A 92 3.42 3.51 -8.34
N GLN A 93 3.69 3.16 -7.10
CA GLN A 93 4.94 2.53 -6.70
C GLN A 93 4.74 1.04 -6.47
N ALA A 94 5.46 0.21 -7.22
CA ALA A 94 5.55 -1.23 -6.97
C ALA A 94 6.82 -1.52 -6.16
N THR A 95 6.66 -2.14 -4.99
CA THR A 95 7.76 -2.46 -4.10
C THR A 95 7.51 -3.78 -3.36
N GLY A 96 8.55 -4.57 -3.13
CA GLY A 96 8.47 -5.74 -2.26
C GLY A 96 8.65 -5.37 -0.79
N ASP A 97 8.28 -6.28 0.10
CA ASP A 97 8.48 -6.13 1.54
C ASP A 97 9.94 -5.88 1.92
N GLY A 98 10.87 -6.62 1.32
CA GLY A 98 12.29 -6.41 1.52
C GLY A 98 12.82 -5.09 0.94
N ASP A 99 12.29 -4.66 -0.19
CA ASP A 99 12.66 -3.40 -0.84
C ASP A 99 12.18 -2.19 -0.04
N ALA A 100 10.93 -2.20 0.40
CA ALA A 100 10.32 -1.09 1.13
C ALA A 100 10.74 -1.01 2.61
N LEU A 101 10.79 -2.16 3.31
CA LEU A 101 10.86 -2.19 4.78
C LEU A 101 12.27 -2.44 5.33
N ALA A 102 13.21 -2.95 4.50
CA ALA A 102 14.62 -3.05 4.87
C ALA A 102 15.35 -1.76 4.47
N ILE A 103 16.12 -1.80 3.38
CA ILE A 103 16.92 -0.64 2.94
C ILE A 103 16.09 0.60 2.59
N GLY A 104 14.83 0.41 2.18
CA GLY A 104 13.87 1.49 1.88
C GLY A 104 13.14 2.07 3.08
N GLY A 105 13.25 1.46 4.27
CA GLY A 105 12.42 1.76 5.43
C GLY A 105 12.39 3.25 5.82
N ASN A 106 13.53 3.92 5.78
CA ASN A 106 13.60 5.35 6.05
C ASN A 106 12.76 6.18 5.05
N HIS A 107 12.87 5.90 3.76
CA HIS A 107 12.12 6.63 2.72
C HIS A 107 10.63 6.31 2.79
N PHE A 108 10.29 5.05 3.07
CA PHE A 108 8.92 4.59 3.23
C PHE A 108 8.22 5.33 4.39
N ILE A 109 8.83 5.35 5.59
CA ILE A 109 8.30 6.06 6.75
C ILE A 109 8.15 7.55 6.47
N HIS A 110 9.15 8.18 5.85
CA HIS A 110 9.12 9.62 5.60
C HIS A 110 8.13 10.04 4.51
N ALA A 111 7.86 9.23 3.50
CA ALA A 111 6.80 9.52 2.52
C ALA A 111 5.42 9.46 3.19
N ILE A 112 5.16 8.40 3.96
CA ILE A 112 3.89 8.24 4.72
C ILE A 112 3.70 9.41 5.69
N ARG A 113 4.71 9.73 6.51
CA ARG A 113 4.63 10.82 7.48
C ARG A 113 4.36 12.19 6.84
N ARG A 114 4.86 12.40 5.63
CA ARG A 114 4.64 13.63 4.84
C ARG A 114 3.33 13.62 4.09
N ASN A 115 2.68 12.49 4.00
CA ASN A 115 1.46 12.31 3.20
C ASN A 115 1.66 12.74 1.73
N ILE A 116 2.76 12.29 1.09
CA ILE A 116 2.99 12.56 -0.34
C ILE A 116 1.90 11.85 -1.15
N ASP A 117 1.31 12.51 -2.14
CA ASP A 117 0.26 11.91 -2.99
C ASP A 117 0.85 10.88 -3.96
N ILE A 118 1.03 9.65 -3.45
CA ILE A 118 1.51 8.47 -4.20
C ILE A 118 0.79 7.20 -3.76
N ASN A 119 0.61 6.28 -4.70
CA ASN A 119 -0.02 4.98 -4.46
C ASN A 119 1.04 3.89 -4.33
N ILE A 120 1.26 3.37 -3.13
CA ILE A 120 2.25 2.31 -2.86
C ILE A 120 1.55 0.95 -2.85
N VAL A 121 1.91 0.08 -3.79
CA VAL A 121 1.51 -1.33 -3.81
C VAL A 121 2.67 -2.15 -3.24
N LEU A 122 2.49 -2.65 -2.03
CA LEU A 122 3.47 -3.44 -1.29
C LEU A 122 3.22 -4.93 -1.51
N PHE A 123 4.08 -5.59 -2.27
CA PHE A 123 4.05 -7.02 -2.53
C PHE A 123 4.70 -7.76 -1.36
N ASN A 124 3.90 -8.32 -0.47
CA ASN A 124 4.37 -9.00 0.72
C ASN A 124 4.37 -10.52 0.51
N ASN A 125 5.49 -11.08 0.08
CA ASN A 125 5.71 -12.51 -0.08
C ASN A 125 6.57 -13.14 1.04
N GLN A 126 6.95 -12.35 2.03
CA GLN A 126 7.74 -12.75 3.20
C GLN A 126 9.10 -13.39 2.83
N ILE A 127 9.71 -13.01 1.71
CA ILE A 127 11.00 -13.55 1.25
C ILE A 127 11.66 -12.64 0.21
N TYR A 128 12.98 -12.56 0.17
CA TYR A 128 13.70 -12.03 -0.97
C TYR A 128 13.75 -13.08 -2.10
N GLY A 129 12.78 -13.05 -3.02
CA GLY A 129 12.67 -14.03 -4.10
C GLY A 129 13.73 -13.84 -5.20
N LEU A 130 13.97 -12.60 -5.64
CA LEU A 130 14.89 -12.27 -6.73
C LEU A 130 16.32 -12.75 -6.46
N THR A 131 16.78 -12.62 -5.23
CA THR A 131 18.13 -13.01 -4.78
C THR A 131 18.19 -14.45 -4.28
N LYS A 132 17.16 -15.25 -4.53
CA LYS A 132 17.06 -16.69 -4.32
C LYS A 132 16.83 -17.14 -2.86
N GLY A 133 16.04 -16.39 -2.09
CA GLY A 133 15.41 -16.93 -0.88
C GLY A 133 16.07 -16.55 0.44
N GLN A 134 16.59 -15.36 0.59
CA GLN A 134 16.94 -14.78 1.88
C GLN A 134 15.66 -14.37 2.63
N TYR A 135 15.66 -14.42 3.96
CA TYR A 135 14.54 -13.89 4.75
C TYR A 135 14.42 -12.38 4.59
N SER A 136 13.21 -11.90 4.56
CA SER A 136 12.84 -10.48 4.46
C SER A 136 12.39 -9.94 5.83
N PRO A 137 12.19 -8.62 5.99
CA PRO A 137 11.70 -8.05 7.24
C PRO A 137 10.33 -8.55 7.70
N THR A 138 9.55 -9.16 6.82
CA THR A 138 8.22 -9.74 7.15
C THR A 138 8.26 -11.27 7.27
N SER A 139 9.41 -11.91 7.06
CA SER A 139 9.57 -13.36 7.25
C SER A 139 9.28 -13.79 8.67
N LYS A 140 8.60 -14.92 8.84
CA LYS A 140 8.21 -15.43 10.15
C LYS A 140 9.42 -15.74 11.02
N LEU A 141 9.31 -15.47 12.33
CA LEU A 141 10.31 -15.87 13.31
C LEU A 141 10.58 -17.39 13.22
N GLY A 142 11.84 -17.78 13.23
CA GLY A 142 12.27 -19.18 13.09
C GLY A 142 12.29 -19.71 11.65
N MET A 143 11.99 -18.89 10.64
CA MET A 143 12.03 -19.31 9.23
C MET A 143 13.42 -19.72 8.81
N VAL A 144 13.55 -20.96 8.35
CA VAL A 144 14.81 -21.51 7.84
C VAL A 144 15.00 -21.18 6.36
N THR A 145 16.14 -20.61 6.01
CA THR A 145 16.55 -20.33 4.64
C THR A 145 17.99 -20.80 4.41
N LYS A 146 18.45 -20.77 3.16
CA LYS A 146 19.87 -21.12 2.85
C LYS A 146 20.88 -20.23 3.57
N THR A 147 20.54 -18.98 3.82
CA THR A 147 21.40 -18.00 4.51
C THR A 147 21.11 -17.90 6.01
N SER A 148 20.06 -18.54 6.47
CA SER A 148 19.65 -18.62 7.88
C SER A 148 19.31 -20.07 8.24
N PRO A 149 20.31 -20.98 8.24
CA PRO A 149 20.08 -22.43 8.37
C PRO A 149 19.56 -22.85 9.75
N TYR A 150 19.69 -22.00 10.76
CA TYR A 150 19.18 -22.23 12.12
C TYR A 150 17.87 -21.46 12.41
N GLY A 151 17.27 -20.84 11.38
CA GLY A 151 16.07 -20.02 11.50
C GLY A 151 16.37 -18.55 11.80
N THR A 152 15.40 -17.69 11.47
CA THR A 152 15.46 -16.26 11.77
C THR A 152 15.22 -16.04 13.26
N VAL A 153 15.88 -15.05 13.85
CA VAL A 153 15.72 -14.65 15.27
C VAL A 153 15.05 -13.27 15.42
N GLU A 154 14.66 -12.66 14.31
CA GLU A 154 14.03 -11.35 14.27
C GLU A 154 12.51 -11.46 14.24
N HIS A 155 11.83 -10.56 14.97
CA HIS A 155 10.38 -10.43 14.86
C HIS A 155 10.01 -9.76 13.53
N PRO A 156 9.03 -10.30 12.79
CA PRO A 156 8.62 -9.71 11.53
C PRO A 156 7.93 -8.35 11.72
N PHE A 157 8.16 -7.42 10.80
CA PHE A 157 7.34 -6.23 10.68
C PHE A 157 5.90 -6.59 10.32
N ASN A 158 4.95 -5.87 10.94
CA ASN A 158 3.59 -5.73 10.42
C ASN A 158 3.53 -4.42 9.62
N PRO A 159 3.38 -4.47 8.27
CA PRO A 159 3.37 -3.27 7.46
C PRO A 159 2.27 -2.27 7.87
N GLY A 160 1.08 -2.77 8.24
CA GLY A 160 -0.03 -1.91 8.69
C GLY A 160 0.31 -1.16 9.96
N SER A 161 0.90 -1.83 10.97
CA SER A 161 1.32 -1.18 12.21
C SER A 161 2.40 -0.13 11.96
N LEU A 162 3.32 -0.38 11.01
CA LEU A 162 4.33 0.60 10.62
C LEU A 162 3.71 1.82 9.92
N VAL A 163 2.74 1.61 9.01
CA VAL A 163 2.02 2.69 8.33
C VAL A 163 1.27 3.56 9.33
N LEU A 164 0.52 2.94 10.26
CA LEU A 164 -0.20 3.69 11.30
C LEU A 164 0.74 4.40 12.27
N GLY A 165 1.85 3.77 12.65
CA GLY A 165 2.90 4.38 13.47
C GLY A 165 3.57 5.60 12.81
N ALA A 166 3.65 5.60 11.47
CA ALA A 166 4.11 6.74 10.68
C ALA A 166 3.00 7.78 10.40
N ARG A 167 1.82 7.66 11.00
CA ARG A 167 0.62 8.48 10.79
C ARG A 167 0.05 8.40 9.38
N GLY A 168 0.13 7.22 8.75
CA GLY A 168 -0.46 6.99 7.42
C GLY A 168 -1.96 7.27 7.39
N THR A 169 -2.37 7.93 6.34
CA THR A 169 -3.78 8.33 6.09
C THR A 169 -4.57 7.25 5.40
N PHE A 170 -3.91 6.36 4.65
CA PHE A 170 -4.54 5.22 3.99
C PHE A 170 -3.74 3.92 4.20
N PHE A 171 -4.45 2.88 4.57
CA PHE A 171 -3.93 1.51 4.57
C PHE A 171 -5.01 0.51 4.19
N ALA A 172 -4.68 -0.36 3.24
CA ALA A 172 -5.52 -1.49 2.83
C ALA A 172 -4.69 -2.78 2.76
N ARG A 173 -5.36 -3.93 2.92
CA ARG A 173 -4.74 -5.25 2.79
C ARG A 173 -5.61 -6.17 1.95
N SER A 174 -5.00 -6.98 1.09
CA SER A 174 -5.68 -8.02 0.34
C SER A 174 -4.77 -9.22 0.06
N LEU A 175 -5.37 -10.27 -0.49
CA LEU A 175 -4.67 -11.45 -1.03
C LEU A 175 -4.51 -11.31 -2.55
N ASP A 176 -3.45 -11.85 -3.11
CA ASP A 176 -3.25 -11.91 -4.56
C ASP A 176 -4.42 -12.59 -5.29
N SER A 177 -5.02 -13.59 -4.67
CA SER A 177 -6.16 -14.36 -5.20
C SER A 177 -7.50 -13.61 -5.23
N GLU A 178 -7.63 -12.47 -4.53
CA GLU A 178 -8.87 -11.70 -4.38
C GLU A 178 -9.02 -10.61 -5.44
N LEU A 179 -9.03 -10.99 -6.73
CA LEU A 179 -8.98 -10.05 -7.86
C LEU A 179 -10.02 -8.93 -7.80
N LYS A 180 -11.26 -9.23 -7.35
CA LYS A 180 -12.32 -8.23 -7.26
C LYS A 180 -12.06 -7.25 -6.11
N LEU A 181 -11.70 -7.76 -4.94
CA LEU A 181 -11.35 -6.93 -3.79
C LEU A 181 -10.10 -6.07 -4.11
N ASN A 182 -9.12 -6.63 -4.83
CA ASN A 182 -7.95 -5.89 -5.27
C ASN A 182 -8.31 -4.69 -6.14
N GLN A 183 -9.25 -4.85 -7.09
CA GLN A 183 -9.72 -3.75 -7.93
C GLN A 183 -10.43 -2.67 -7.11
N GLU A 184 -11.32 -3.07 -6.18
CA GLU A 184 -12.02 -2.16 -5.26
C GLU A 184 -11.02 -1.33 -4.42
N ILE A 185 -10.01 -1.99 -3.85
CA ILE A 185 -8.97 -1.35 -3.04
C ILE A 185 -8.10 -0.40 -3.89
N LEU A 186 -7.67 -0.84 -5.08
CA LEU A 186 -6.85 -0.02 -5.95
C LEU A 186 -7.59 1.23 -6.45
N LEU A 187 -8.90 1.13 -6.68
CA LEU A 187 -9.73 2.29 -6.99
C LEU A 187 -9.85 3.24 -5.78
N ALA A 188 -10.04 2.71 -4.58
CA ALA A 188 -10.04 3.51 -3.35
C ALA A 188 -8.69 4.20 -3.13
N SER A 189 -7.59 3.45 -3.29
CA SER A 189 -6.21 3.95 -3.22
C SER A 189 -5.99 5.14 -4.18
N ALA A 190 -6.45 5.03 -5.43
CA ALA A 190 -6.31 6.08 -6.43
C ALA A 190 -7.17 7.34 -6.16
N LYS A 191 -8.25 7.20 -5.39
CA LYS A 191 -9.14 8.31 -4.99
C LYS A 191 -8.70 9.01 -3.72
N HIS A 192 -7.82 8.39 -2.96
CA HIS A 192 -7.27 8.96 -1.74
C HIS A 192 -6.26 10.06 -2.09
N ASP A 193 -6.42 11.23 -1.50
CA ASP A 193 -5.46 12.33 -1.62
C ASP A 193 -4.36 12.16 -0.56
N GLY A 194 -3.20 11.66 -0.97
CA GLY A 194 -2.06 11.41 -0.09
C GLY A 194 -1.39 10.05 -0.31
N THR A 195 -0.57 9.64 0.65
CA THR A 195 0.11 8.34 0.57
C THR A 195 -0.84 7.20 0.87
N SER A 196 -1.27 6.49 -0.16
CA SER A 196 -1.95 5.22 0.02
C SER A 196 -0.96 4.07 0.06
N VAL A 197 -1.15 3.15 1.02
CA VAL A 197 -0.39 1.89 1.10
C VAL A 197 -1.34 0.72 1.02
N THR A 198 -1.21 -0.06 -0.05
CA THR A 198 -1.95 -1.31 -0.24
C THR A 198 -1.01 -2.50 -0.10
N GLU A 199 -1.16 -3.26 0.98
CA GLU A 199 -0.44 -4.51 1.21
C GLU A 199 -1.13 -5.64 0.46
N MET A 200 -0.45 -6.20 -0.54
CA MET A 200 -0.85 -7.40 -1.26
C MET A 200 -0.09 -8.60 -0.70
N LEU A 201 -0.79 -9.51 -0.04
CA LEU A 201 -0.24 -10.78 0.45
C LEU A 201 -0.07 -11.71 -0.75
N VAL A 202 1.17 -11.92 -1.17
CA VAL A 202 1.53 -12.56 -2.43
C VAL A 202 2.24 -13.89 -2.19
N ASN A 203 1.90 -14.93 -2.97
CA ASN A 203 2.60 -16.20 -2.90
C ASN A 203 3.87 -16.21 -3.75
N CYS A 204 4.99 -16.65 -3.15
CA CYS A 204 6.24 -16.94 -3.87
C CYS A 204 6.40 -18.46 -4.07
N MET A 205 6.03 -18.99 -5.24
CA MET A 205 6.01 -20.42 -5.56
C MET A 205 7.38 -21.12 -5.40
N ILE A 206 8.49 -20.39 -5.45
CA ILE A 206 9.83 -21.00 -5.51
C ILE A 206 10.52 -20.98 -4.15
N PHE A 207 10.41 -19.89 -3.40
CA PHE A 207 11.21 -19.72 -2.18
C PHE A 207 10.38 -19.62 -0.90
N ASN A 208 9.07 -19.41 -1.00
CA ASN A 208 8.16 -19.33 0.14
C ASN A 208 6.73 -19.73 -0.28
N ASP A 209 6.62 -20.92 -0.90
CA ASP A 209 5.33 -21.43 -1.33
C ASP A 209 4.41 -21.67 -0.13
N GLY A 210 3.17 -21.21 -0.25
CA GLY A 210 2.18 -21.32 0.81
C GLY A 210 2.36 -20.33 1.97
N ALA A 211 3.17 -19.26 1.82
CA ALA A 211 3.36 -18.24 2.86
C ALA A 211 2.04 -17.75 3.47
N HIS A 212 1.02 -17.58 2.63
CA HIS A 212 -0.33 -17.14 2.99
C HIS A 212 -1.41 -18.21 2.76
N ALA A 213 -1.03 -19.50 2.61
CA ALA A 213 -1.96 -20.59 2.30
C ALA A 213 -3.12 -20.69 3.30
N THR A 214 -2.85 -20.44 4.58
CA THR A 214 -3.89 -20.42 5.62
C THR A 214 -5.02 -19.43 5.30
N LEU A 215 -4.71 -18.30 4.67
CA LEU A 215 -5.67 -17.25 4.35
C LEU A 215 -6.24 -17.38 2.93
N SER A 216 -5.51 -18.01 2.00
CA SER A 216 -5.93 -18.15 0.59
C SER A 216 -6.73 -19.43 0.31
N ASP A 217 -6.77 -20.37 1.25
CA ASP A 217 -7.55 -21.59 1.14
C ASP A 217 -9.05 -21.30 0.99
N ARG A 218 -9.59 -21.58 -0.18
CA ARG A 218 -10.97 -21.24 -0.56
C ARG A 218 -12.04 -21.85 0.35
N GLU A 219 -11.78 -23.01 0.93
CA GLU A 219 -12.74 -23.72 1.78
C GLU A 219 -12.88 -23.01 3.15
N HIS A 220 -11.80 -22.53 3.71
CA HIS A 220 -11.72 -22.01 5.07
C HIS A 220 -11.46 -20.51 5.16
N ARG A 221 -11.16 -19.86 4.03
CA ARG A 221 -10.81 -18.43 4.01
C ARG A 221 -11.84 -17.54 4.69
N ALA A 222 -13.13 -17.78 4.44
CA ALA A 222 -14.21 -16.98 5.02
C ALA A 222 -14.24 -17.03 6.55
N ASP A 223 -13.72 -18.09 7.17
CA ASP A 223 -13.61 -18.23 8.62
C ASP A 223 -12.31 -17.67 9.18
N ARG A 224 -11.32 -17.38 8.33
CA ARG A 224 -9.97 -16.94 8.70
C ARG A 224 -9.67 -15.49 8.33
N THR A 225 -10.54 -14.89 7.54
CA THR A 225 -10.42 -13.49 7.11
C THR A 225 -11.73 -12.75 7.29
N ILE A 226 -11.64 -11.44 7.44
CA ILE A 226 -12.79 -10.53 7.42
C ILE A 226 -12.53 -9.43 6.38
N VAL A 227 -13.49 -9.23 5.46
CA VAL A 227 -13.43 -8.11 4.51
C VAL A 227 -14.14 -6.92 5.12
N LEU A 228 -13.37 -5.89 5.45
CA LEU A 228 -13.88 -4.66 6.04
C LEU A 228 -14.46 -3.75 4.95
N ARG A 229 -15.63 -3.17 5.24
CA ARG A 229 -16.30 -2.16 4.42
C ARG A 229 -16.76 -1.03 5.31
N HIS A 230 -16.45 0.20 4.91
CA HIS A 230 -16.85 1.40 5.66
C HIS A 230 -18.38 1.42 5.86
N GLY A 231 -18.83 1.70 7.07
CA GLY A 231 -20.24 1.75 7.45
C GLY A 231 -20.94 0.40 7.64
N GLU A 232 -20.25 -0.72 7.41
CA GLU A 232 -20.83 -2.06 7.59
C GLU A 232 -20.40 -2.70 8.93
N PRO A 233 -21.28 -3.51 9.54
CA PRO A 233 -20.90 -4.29 10.72
C PRO A 233 -19.82 -5.31 10.36
N MET A 234 -18.88 -5.51 11.27
CA MET A 234 -17.74 -6.41 11.09
C MET A 234 -18.16 -7.87 11.26
N ILE A 235 -18.75 -8.45 10.19
CA ILE A 235 -19.26 -9.82 10.14
C ILE A 235 -18.38 -10.66 9.22
N TYR A 236 -18.08 -11.91 9.64
CA TYR A 236 -17.29 -12.85 8.88
C TYR A 236 -17.78 -14.30 9.09
N GLY A 237 -17.06 -15.26 8.52
CA GLY A 237 -17.40 -16.66 8.54
C GLY A 237 -18.18 -17.11 7.31
N LYS A 238 -18.05 -18.38 6.97
CA LYS A 238 -18.72 -18.99 5.80
C LYS A 238 -20.24 -18.81 5.83
N ASN A 239 -20.83 -18.85 7.03
CA ASN A 239 -22.26 -18.68 7.26
C ASN A 239 -22.64 -17.24 7.67
N ARG A 240 -21.66 -16.31 7.71
CA ARG A 240 -21.86 -14.95 8.25
C ARG A 240 -22.42 -14.94 9.68
N ASP A 241 -22.00 -15.90 10.49
CA ASP A 241 -22.46 -16.16 11.85
C ASP A 241 -21.49 -15.68 12.92
N LYS A 242 -20.36 -15.09 12.52
CA LYS A 242 -19.35 -14.54 13.43
C LYS A 242 -19.25 -13.03 13.24
N GLY A 243 -18.96 -12.32 14.33
CA GLY A 243 -18.77 -10.89 14.33
C GLY A 243 -17.69 -10.44 15.31
N LEU A 244 -17.29 -9.18 15.20
CA LEU A 244 -16.32 -8.58 16.09
C LEU A 244 -17.00 -7.58 17.03
N ILE A 245 -16.65 -7.66 18.32
CA ILE A 245 -17.06 -6.70 19.35
C ILE A 245 -15.82 -6.11 20.05
N LEU A 246 -16.00 -5.01 20.73
CA LEU A 246 -15.00 -4.46 21.65
C LEU A 246 -15.31 -4.94 23.07
N ASP A 247 -14.39 -5.69 23.67
CA ASP A 247 -14.45 -6.14 25.05
C ASP A 247 -13.34 -5.43 25.86
N GLY A 248 -13.70 -4.36 26.55
CA GLY A 248 -12.74 -3.42 27.12
C GLY A 248 -11.90 -2.76 26.03
N MET A 249 -10.60 -2.99 26.03
CA MET A 249 -9.64 -2.45 25.03
C MET A 249 -9.18 -3.52 24.04
N LYS A 250 -9.97 -4.56 23.80
CA LYS A 250 -9.60 -5.66 22.90
C LYS A 250 -10.74 -6.00 21.95
N ILE A 251 -10.39 -6.25 20.70
CA ILE A 251 -11.32 -6.87 19.75
C ILE A 251 -11.47 -8.34 20.12
N LYS A 252 -12.72 -8.83 20.10
CA LYS A 252 -13.09 -10.21 20.37
C LYS A 252 -14.03 -10.73 19.29
N SER A 253 -13.82 -11.96 18.88
CA SER A 253 -14.74 -12.67 18.00
C SER A 253 -15.88 -13.28 18.84
N VAL A 254 -17.10 -13.17 18.32
CA VAL A 254 -18.33 -13.71 18.92
C VAL A 254 -19.18 -14.40 17.87
N THR A 255 -20.04 -15.35 18.30
CA THR A 255 -21.06 -15.96 17.43
C THR A 255 -22.35 -15.16 17.57
N ILE A 256 -22.90 -14.74 16.42
CA ILE A 256 -24.16 -14.00 16.35
C ILE A 256 -25.31 -14.96 16.71
N GLY A 257 -26.21 -14.52 17.57
CA GLY A 257 -27.33 -15.33 18.08
C GLY A 257 -27.00 -16.10 19.36
N GLU A 258 -25.75 -16.20 19.79
CA GLU A 258 -25.36 -16.80 21.06
C GLU A 258 -25.24 -15.72 22.16
N ASN A 259 -25.53 -16.09 23.41
CA ASN A 259 -25.44 -15.22 24.59
C ASN A 259 -26.20 -13.88 24.44
N GLY A 260 -27.24 -13.83 23.60
CA GLY A 260 -28.01 -12.61 23.34
C GLY A 260 -27.36 -11.61 22.40
N ILE A 261 -26.22 -11.93 21.78
CA ILE A 261 -25.49 -11.08 20.85
C ILE A 261 -26.24 -11.01 19.51
N THR A 262 -26.46 -9.80 19.03
CA THR A 262 -27.09 -9.50 17.74
C THR A 262 -26.15 -8.71 16.85
N GLU A 263 -26.49 -8.52 15.57
CA GLU A 263 -25.69 -7.68 14.68
C GLU A 263 -25.54 -6.24 15.15
N LYS A 264 -26.46 -5.73 15.98
CA LYS A 264 -26.41 -4.36 16.54
C LYS A 264 -25.33 -4.19 17.60
N ASP A 265 -24.84 -5.28 18.18
CA ASP A 265 -23.81 -5.28 19.22
C ASP A 265 -22.40 -5.31 18.60
N LEU A 266 -22.30 -5.55 17.29
CA LEU A 266 -21.04 -5.68 16.57
C LEU A 266 -20.41 -4.30 16.30
N LEU A 267 -19.09 -4.29 16.21
CA LEU A 267 -18.34 -3.15 15.70
C LEU A 267 -18.75 -2.85 14.25
N VAL A 268 -19.02 -1.58 13.98
CA VAL A 268 -19.18 -1.06 12.62
C VAL A 268 -17.85 -0.48 12.18
N HIS A 269 -17.39 -0.86 10.98
CA HIS A 269 -16.12 -0.37 10.47
C HIS A 269 -16.24 1.09 10.04
N ASP A 270 -15.44 1.96 10.63
CA ASP A 270 -15.25 3.33 10.18
C ASP A 270 -13.83 3.54 9.68
N ALA A 271 -13.64 3.47 8.35
CA ALA A 271 -12.34 3.69 7.72
C ALA A 271 -11.88 5.15 7.84
N HIS A 272 -12.81 6.07 8.08
CA HIS A 272 -12.56 7.52 8.12
C HIS A 272 -12.38 8.07 9.54
N ASP A 273 -12.40 7.22 10.58
CA ASP A 273 -12.13 7.67 11.95
C ASP A 273 -10.69 8.23 12.04
N PRO A 274 -10.50 9.50 12.41
CA PRO A 274 -9.17 10.05 12.62
C PRO A 274 -8.39 9.34 13.74
N ASN A 275 -9.08 8.74 14.71
CA ASN A 275 -8.47 7.95 15.79
C ASN A 275 -7.96 6.62 15.24
N ILE A 276 -6.68 6.36 15.43
CA ILE A 276 -6.02 5.12 14.95
C ILE A 276 -6.29 3.90 15.85
N GLY A 277 -6.98 4.03 16.98
CA GLY A 277 -7.10 2.97 17.99
C GLY A 277 -7.69 1.67 17.43
N ILE A 278 -8.88 1.73 16.86
CA ILE A 278 -9.52 0.55 16.24
C ILE A 278 -8.71 0.07 15.02
N HIS A 279 -8.23 0.97 14.17
CA HIS A 279 -7.42 0.60 13.00
C HIS A 279 -6.15 -0.16 13.42
N SER A 280 -5.48 0.27 14.51
CA SER A 280 -4.31 -0.43 15.05
C SER A 280 -4.63 -1.84 15.52
N MET A 281 -5.77 -2.03 16.18
CA MET A 281 -6.23 -3.35 16.55
C MET A 281 -6.56 -4.22 15.34
N LEU A 282 -7.20 -3.65 14.31
CA LEU A 282 -7.56 -4.37 13.09
C LEU A 282 -6.34 -4.85 12.29
N VAL A 283 -5.28 -4.01 12.15
CA VAL A 283 -4.07 -4.41 11.43
C VAL A 283 -3.28 -5.49 12.16
N ASP A 284 -3.42 -5.58 13.48
CA ASP A 284 -2.72 -6.57 14.32
C ASP A 284 -3.50 -7.88 14.51
N MET A 285 -4.75 -7.97 14.03
CA MET A 285 -5.53 -9.21 14.08
C MET A 285 -4.81 -10.35 13.36
N LYS A 286 -4.69 -11.50 14.01
CA LYS A 286 -3.97 -12.68 13.52
C LYS A 286 -4.79 -13.95 13.75
N TYR A 287 -4.87 -14.79 12.73
CA TYR A 287 -5.38 -16.15 12.87
C TYR A 287 -4.36 -17.02 13.65
N PRO A 288 -4.76 -17.92 14.58
CA PRO A 288 -6.15 -18.38 14.79
C PRO A 288 -6.99 -17.55 15.79
N GLU A 289 -6.43 -16.62 16.54
CA GLU A 289 -7.12 -15.89 17.61
C GLU A 289 -8.24 -15.01 17.05
N LEU A 290 -7.99 -14.33 15.94
CA LEU A 290 -8.91 -13.44 15.24
C LEU A 290 -8.78 -13.63 13.71
N PRO A 291 -9.81 -13.30 12.93
CA PRO A 291 -9.68 -13.28 11.47
C PRO A 291 -8.70 -12.20 11.04
N VAL A 292 -7.98 -12.41 9.94
CA VAL A 292 -7.12 -11.37 9.37
C VAL A 292 -7.98 -10.35 8.63
N ALA A 293 -7.80 -9.07 8.93
CA ALA A 293 -8.51 -7.97 8.29
C ALA A 293 -8.01 -7.75 6.85
N LEU A 294 -8.93 -7.76 5.90
CA LEU A 294 -8.76 -7.42 4.49
C LEU A 294 -9.67 -6.24 4.14
N GLY A 295 -9.43 -5.60 3.02
CA GLY A 295 -10.17 -4.41 2.60
C GLY A 295 -9.46 -3.11 2.94
N VAL A 296 -10.16 -2.00 2.81
CA VAL A 296 -9.68 -0.67 3.24
C VAL A 296 -9.86 -0.57 4.75
N ILE A 297 -8.75 -0.59 5.48
CA ILE A 297 -8.74 -0.54 6.95
C ILE A 297 -8.78 0.92 7.43
N ARG A 298 -8.10 1.81 6.72
CA ARG A 298 -8.02 3.23 7.02
C ARG A 298 -8.04 4.06 5.74
N ASP A 299 -8.81 5.15 5.73
CA ASP A 299 -8.89 6.12 4.64
C ASP A 299 -9.33 7.48 5.22
N VAL A 300 -8.37 8.26 5.70
CA VAL A 300 -8.61 9.53 6.41
C VAL A 300 -8.04 10.67 5.61
N ALA A 301 -8.84 11.67 5.34
CA ALA A 301 -8.40 12.87 4.63
C ALA A 301 -7.41 13.69 5.47
N ASP A 302 -6.31 14.08 4.85
CA ASP A 302 -5.34 15.03 5.41
C ASP A 302 -4.64 15.75 4.26
N LYS A 303 -4.12 16.95 4.53
CA LYS A 303 -3.44 17.75 3.51
C LYS A 303 -2.10 17.11 3.11
N THR A 304 -1.82 17.08 1.81
CA THR A 304 -0.58 16.49 1.29
C THR A 304 0.62 17.42 1.44
N TYR A 305 1.82 16.85 1.47
CA TYR A 305 3.05 17.64 1.51
C TYR A 305 3.28 18.42 0.22
N ASP A 306 2.99 17.81 -0.92
CA ASP A 306 3.14 18.44 -2.24
C ASP A 306 2.21 19.62 -2.42
N ASP A 307 0.97 19.56 -1.92
CA ASP A 307 0.06 20.71 -1.84
C ASP A 307 0.58 21.80 -0.92
N ASN A 308 1.06 21.43 0.28
CA ASN A 308 1.62 22.39 1.24
C ASN A 308 2.84 23.11 0.66
N VAL A 309 3.73 22.41 -0.04
CA VAL A 309 4.90 23.00 -0.71
C VAL A 309 4.46 23.95 -1.82
N ARG A 310 3.49 23.56 -2.64
CA ARG A 310 2.95 24.39 -3.70
C ARG A 310 2.34 25.68 -3.16
N ASP A 311 1.48 25.56 -2.16
CA ASP A 311 0.82 26.71 -1.54
C ASP A 311 1.82 27.65 -0.90
N GLN A 312 2.85 27.12 -0.23
CA GLN A 312 3.94 27.93 0.33
C GLN A 312 4.72 28.68 -0.75
N VAL A 313 5.01 28.03 -1.89
CA VAL A 313 5.69 28.70 -3.02
C VAL A 313 4.84 29.82 -3.59
N ILE A 314 3.54 29.59 -3.78
CA ILE A 314 2.60 30.61 -4.28
C ILE A 314 2.55 31.81 -3.31
N ASP A 315 2.33 31.53 -2.02
CA ASP A 315 2.27 32.57 -0.99
C ASP A 315 3.53 33.42 -0.94
N VAL A 316 4.72 32.77 -0.97
CA VAL A 316 6.00 33.49 -0.99
C VAL A 316 6.17 34.31 -2.27
N GLN A 317 5.75 33.81 -3.43
CA GLN A 317 5.82 34.54 -4.69
C GLN A 317 4.91 35.79 -4.68
N GLU A 318 3.71 35.66 -4.13
CA GLU A 318 2.75 36.78 -4.04
C GLU A 318 3.20 37.87 -3.07
N HIS A 319 3.87 37.52 -1.97
CA HIS A 319 4.28 38.45 -0.91
C HIS A 319 5.77 38.78 -0.95
N SER A 320 6.54 38.25 -1.90
CA SER A 320 7.98 38.57 -2.01
C SER A 320 8.21 40.02 -2.41
N PRO A 321 9.09 40.73 -1.74
CA PRO A 321 9.57 42.06 -2.20
C PRO A 321 10.51 41.97 -3.42
N ILE A 322 10.87 40.74 -3.84
CA ILE A 322 11.82 40.48 -4.94
C ILE A 322 11.02 40.08 -6.17
N HIS A 323 11.03 40.90 -7.21
CA HIS A 323 10.25 40.70 -8.43
C HIS A 323 11.09 40.49 -9.70
N SER A 324 12.42 40.54 -9.57
CA SER A 324 13.36 40.37 -10.68
C SER A 324 14.61 39.63 -10.25
N MET A 325 15.31 39.05 -11.24
CA MET A 325 16.59 38.41 -11.01
C MET A 325 17.65 39.39 -10.47
N ASP A 326 17.61 40.63 -10.93
CA ASP A 326 18.54 41.70 -10.49
C ASP A 326 18.32 42.07 -9.01
N GLU A 327 17.05 42.17 -8.59
CA GLU A 327 16.70 42.35 -7.18
C GLU A 327 17.14 41.16 -6.32
N LEU A 328 16.94 39.92 -6.81
CA LEU A 328 17.37 38.72 -6.11
C LEU A 328 18.91 38.73 -5.89
N LEU A 329 19.65 39.00 -6.94
CA LEU A 329 21.12 39.06 -6.87
C LEU A 329 21.66 40.18 -5.93
N ARG A 330 20.86 41.20 -5.73
CA ARG A 330 21.21 42.34 -4.84
C ARG A 330 20.54 42.27 -3.47
N SER A 331 19.72 41.28 -3.19
CA SER A 331 18.98 41.17 -1.92
C SER A 331 19.85 40.84 -0.71
N GLY A 332 21.04 40.31 -0.92
CA GLY A 332 22.00 39.97 0.13
C GLY A 332 23.04 41.06 0.38
N ALA A 333 24.08 40.71 1.12
CA ALA A 333 25.24 41.58 1.31
C ALA A 333 26.03 41.71 -0.02
N THR A 334 25.97 42.87 -0.63
CA THR A 334 26.67 43.15 -1.89
C THR A 334 27.78 44.18 -1.66
N TRP A 335 28.80 44.15 -2.51
CA TRP A 335 29.89 45.16 -2.54
C TRP A 335 30.25 45.52 -3.99
N GLU A 336 30.72 46.69 -4.19
CA GLU A 336 31.24 47.12 -5.50
C GLU A 336 32.68 46.63 -5.68
N VAL A 337 32.96 46.01 -6.81
CA VAL A 337 34.34 45.74 -7.24
C VAL A 337 34.87 47.00 -7.94
N LYS A 338 35.84 47.63 -7.32
CA LYS A 338 36.52 48.82 -7.88
C LYS A 338 37.63 48.40 -8.80
#